data_0682e9a966c42e614bed8fd486d66052
#
_entry.id   0682e9a966c42e614bed8fd486d66052
#
_cell.length_a   1.000
_cell.length_b   1.000
_cell.length_c   1.000
_cell.angle_alpha   90.00
_cell.angle_beta   90.00
_cell.angle_gamma   90.00
#
_symmetry.space_group_name_H-M   'P 1'
#
loop_
_entity.id
_entity.type
_entity.pdbx_description
1 polymer ?
#
loop_
_entity_poly.entity_id
_entity_poly.type
_entity_poly.pdbx_seq_one_letter_code
_entity_poly.pdbx_strand_id
1 'polypeptide(L)'
;ANKVNQHVKLEFQNTKIYLNPAQLNFIVKLQNPKILIKNNQITLSKLDLFLSLKSFFTSDFLLKKAEVAFIRNDIKDLTKITNIFLPKIINKQVNKIFHKGNLEGEFIIPFESDGNIGKDYGFSGKVSDASINLTKEFSIKKLTTEINHVRDVDGDEFRIAIKKGSIFDLE
;
A
#
# COMPACT_ATOMS: atom_id res chain seq x y z
N ALA A 1 11.27 21.17 5.96
CA ALA A 1 10.30 21.54 4.91
C ALA A 1 10.12 20.37 3.97
N ASN A 2 9.06 19.59 4.18
CA ASN A 2 8.72 18.46 3.31
C ASN A 2 8.38 19.00 1.93
N LYS A 3 9.23 18.72 0.96
CA LYS A 3 8.85 18.80 -0.46
C LYS A 3 7.79 17.74 -0.71
N VAL A 4 6.53 18.03 -0.41
CA VAL A 4 5.41 17.29 -0.97
C VAL A 4 5.57 17.38 -2.49
N ASN A 5 5.78 16.23 -3.09
CA ASN A 5 6.00 16.13 -4.53
C ASN A 5 4.75 16.73 -5.20
N GLN A 6 4.86 17.85 -5.91
CA GLN A 6 3.76 18.62 -6.51
C GLN A 6 2.90 17.83 -7.51
N HIS A 7 3.17 16.55 -7.67
CA HIS A 7 2.52 15.65 -8.63
C HIS A 7 1.58 14.61 -8.00
N VAL A 8 1.42 14.63 -6.67
CA VAL A 8 0.50 13.71 -5.98
C VAL A 8 -0.70 14.50 -5.48
N LYS A 9 -1.89 14.15 -5.92
CA LYS A 9 -3.14 14.75 -5.48
C LYS A 9 -4.02 13.68 -4.84
N LEU A 10 -4.55 13.96 -3.67
CA LEU A 10 -5.55 13.15 -2.99
C LEU A 10 -6.93 13.78 -3.21
N GLU A 11 -7.84 13.01 -3.77
CA GLU A 11 -9.25 13.38 -3.92
C GLU A 11 -10.11 12.47 -3.05
N PHE A 12 -11.16 13.04 -2.46
CA PHE A 12 -12.15 12.30 -1.67
C PHE A 12 -13.48 13.05 -1.66
N GLN A 13 -14.58 12.34 -1.38
CA GLN A 13 -15.91 12.94 -1.38
C GLN A 13 -16.24 13.60 -0.05
N ASN A 14 -16.06 12.87 1.04
CA ASN A 14 -16.37 13.30 2.39
C ASN A 14 -15.32 12.84 3.39
N THR A 15 -15.31 13.53 4.54
CA THR A 15 -14.48 13.18 5.68
C THR A 15 -15.35 12.93 6.90
N LYS A 16 -15.11 11.82 7.60
CA LYS A 16 -15.71 11.54 8.90
C LYS A 16 -14.62 11.52 9.95
N ILE A 17 -14.86 12.19 11.08
CA ILE A 17 -13.92 12.24 12.19
C ILE A 17 -14.54 11.53 13.39
N TYR A 18 -13.80 10.61 13.96
CA TYR A 18 -14.19 9.86 15.15
C TYR A 18 -13.17 10.08 16.26
N LEU A 19 -13.65 10.27 17.48
CA LEU A 19 -12.79 10.21 18.65
C LEU A 19 -12.74 8.76 19.16
N ASN A 20 -11.53 8.25 19.35
CA ASN A 20 -11.30 6.97 20.03
C ASN A 20 -10.63 7.26 21.39
N PRO A 21 -11.41 7.33 22.48
CA PRO A 21 -10.88 7.68 23.78
C PRO A 21 -9.99 6.57 24.36
N ALA A 22 -10.23 5.30 24.04
CA ALA A 22 -9.44 4.18 24.54
C ALA A 22 -7.98 4.24 24.04
N GLN A 23 -7.76 4.73 22.81
CA GLN A 23 -6.43 4.84 22.19
C GLN A 23 -5.89 6.27 22.20
N LEU A 24 -6.64 7.22 22.77
CA LEU A 24 -6.30 8.66 22.80
C LEU A 24 -5.92 9.19 21.40
N ASN A 25 -6.75 8.89 20.40
CA ASN A 25 -6.56 9.35 19.04
C ASN A 25 -7.87 9.77 18.36
N PHE A 26 -7.72 10.57 17.30
CA PHE A 26 -8.77 10.84 16.34
C PHE A 26 -8.56 9.96 15.10
N ILE A 27 -9.66 9.45 14.56
CA ILE A 27 -9.65 8.70 13.31
C ILE A 27 -10.33 9.56 12.26
N VAL A 28 -9.58 9.96 11.25
CA VAL A 28 -10.08 10.68 10.07
C VAL A 28 -10.27 9.67 8.96
N LYS A 29 -11.53 9.38 8.62
CA LYS A 29 -11.89 8.46 7.54
C LYS A 29 -12.26 9.24 6.30
N LEU A 30 -11.56 8.99 5.21
CA LEU A 30 -11.86 9.57 3.91
C LEU A 30 -12.77 8.62 3.11
N GLN A 31 -13.86 9.17 2.55
CA GLN A 31 -14.80 8.41 1.73
C GLN A 31 -14.43 8.50 0.25
N ASN A 32 -14.40 7.35 -0.43
CA ASN A 32 -14.04 7.21 -1.84
C ASN A 32 -12.71 7.91 -2.20
N PRO A 33 -11.64 7.66 -1.42
CA PRO A 33 -10.39 8.32 -1.67
C PRO A 33 -9.75 7.81 -2.98
N LYS A 34 -9.10 8.74 -3.70
CA LYS A 34 -8.37 8.46 -4.93
C LYS A 34 -7.03 9.18 -4.87
N ILE A 35 -5.99 8.48 -5.23
CA ILE A 35 -4.66 9.07 -5.39
C ILE A 35 -4.42 9.29 -6.87
N LEU A 36 -4.20 10.54 -7.25
CA LEU A 36 -3.85 10.94 -8.61
C LEU A 36 -2.36 11.26 -8.65
N ILE A 37 -1.65 10.61 -9.54
CA ILE A 37 -0.23 10.86 -9.76
C ILE A 37 0.02 11.00 -11.24
N LYS A 38 0.30 12.21 -11.69
CA LYS A 38 0.36 12.56 -13.12
C LYS A 38 -0.93 12.12 -13.81
N ASN A 39 -0.86 11.17 -14.73
CA ASN A 39 -1.99 10.66 -15.50
C ASN A 39 -2.51 9.30 -14.97
N ASN A 40 -2.04 8.85 -13.80
CA ASN A 40 -2.48 7.59 -13.21
C ASN A 40 -3.37 7.85 -12.00
N GLN A 41 -4.42 7.06 -11.87
CA GLN A 41 -5.35 7.09 -10.74
C GLN A 41 -5.33 5.75 -10.03
N ILE A 42 -5.20 5.78 -8.70
CA ILE A 42 -5.48 4.64 -7.84
C ILE A 42 -6.75 4.91 -7.05
N THR A 43 -7.68 3.99 -7.15
CA THR A 43 -8.89 4.00 -6.33
C THR A 43 -8.63 3.21 -5.06
N LEU A 44 -8.86 3.87 -3.93
CA LEU A 44 -8.77 3.25 -2.63
C LEU A 44 -10.17 2.89 -2.14
N SER A 45 -10.30 1.77 -1.43
CA SER A 45 -11.52 1.43 -0.69
C SER A 45 -11.53 2.06 0.70
N LYS A 46 -10.34 2.36 1.25
CA LYS A 46 -10.18 2.90 2.60
C LYS A 46 -8.95 3.78 2.68
N LEU A 47 -9.08 4.90 3.36
CA LEU A 47 -7.96 5.69 3.86
C LEU A 47 -8.36 6.27 5.22
N ASP A 48 -7.87 5.63 6.26
CA ASP A 48 -8.09 6.01 7.65
C ASP A 48 -6.78 6.54 8.24
N LEU A 49 -6.81 7.77 8.76
CA LEU A 49 -5.68 8.44 9.37
C LEU A 49 -5.90 8.52 10.88
N PHE A 50 -4.96 8.01 11.65
CA PHE A 50 -5.01 8.01 13.11
C PHE A 50 -4.10 9.10 13.66
N LEU A 51 -4.71 10.14 14.21
CA LEU A 51 -4.02 11.32 14.70
C LEU A 51 -3.93 11.30 16.23
N SER A 52 -2.81 11.73 16.76
CA SER A 52 -2.68 11.90 18.21
C SER A 52 -3.69 12.91 18.74
N LEU A 53 -4.27 12.63 19.90
CA LEU A 53 -5.14 13.59 20.59
C LEU A 53 -4.40 14.91 20.88
N LYS A 54 -3.09 14.86 21.10
CA LYS A 54 -2.24 16.05 21.29
C LYS A 54 -2.31 17.00 20.10
N SER A 55 -2.47 16.49 18.88
CA SER A 55 -2.57 17.30 17.65
C SER A 55 -3.72 18.32 17.67
N PHE A 56 -4.71 18.10 18.53
CA PHE A 56 -5.84 19.03 18.69
C PHE A 56 -5.51 20.23 19.61
N PHE A 57 -4.55 20.03 20.51
CA PHE A 57 -4.18 21.03 21.53
C PHE A 57 -2.86 21.72 21.21
N THR A 58 -2.11 21.20 20.26
CA THR A 58 -0.85 21.78 19.81
C THR A 58 -0.94 22.06 18.31
N SER A 59 -0.12 22.99 17.84
CA SER A 59 -0.01 23.26 16.39
C SER A 59 0.67 22.13 15.61
N ASP A 60 1.10 21.07 16.30
CA ASP A 60 1.83 19.95 15.72
C ASP A 60 0.87 18.84 15.28
N PHE A 61 0.84 18.59 13.99
CA PHE A 61 0.04 17.51 13.41
C PHE A 61 0.81 16.18 13.52
N LEU A 62 0.44 15.37 14.52
CA LEU A 62 1.09 14.07 14.76
C LEU A 62 0.23 12.92 14.23
N LEU A 63 0.59 12.42 13.06
CA LEU A 63 0.03 11.19 12.50
C LEU A 63 0.69 9.99 13.19
N LYS A 64 -0.12 9.11 13.77
CA LYS A 64 0.36 7.88 14.43
C LYS A 64 0.34 6.67 13.50
N LYS A 65 -0.67 6.58 12.67
CA LYS A 65 -0.90 5.44 11.79
C LYS A 65 -1.76 5.86 10.60
N ALA A 66 -1.50 5.27 9.43
CA ALA A 66 -2.41 5.27 8.29
C ALA A 66 -2.80 3.83 7.93
N GLU A 67 -4.07 3.60 7.66
CA GLU A 67 -4.59 2.37 7.08
C GLU A 67 -5.10 2.68 5.68
N VAL A 68 -4.49 2.03 4.70
CA VAL A 68 -4.75 2.26 3.29
C VAL A 68 -5.17 0.95 2.66
N ALA A 69 -6.42 0.84 2.23
CA ALA A 69 -6.85 -0.31 1.46
C ALA A 69 -7.18 0.11 0.03
N PHE A 70 -6.77 -0.68 -0.93
CA PHE A 70 -7.05 -0.46 -2.34
C PHE A 70 -7.79 -1.66 -2.92
N ILE A 71 -8.74 -1.34 -3.76
CA ILE A 71 -9.47 -2.33 -4.56
C ILE A 71 -8.56 -2.82 -5.69
N ARG A 72 -9.05 -3.77 -6.45
CA ARG A 72 -8.35 -4.34 -7.61
C ARG A 72 -7.82 -3.24 -8.56
N ASN A 73 -6.51 -3.04 -8.54
CA ASN A 73 -5.80 -2.11 -9.42
C ASN A 73 -4.77 -2.88 -10.26
N ASP A 74 -4.47 -2.39 -11.46
CA ASP A 74 -3.39 -2.95 -12.28
C ASP A 74 -2.04 -2.78 -11.55
N ILE A 75 -1.26 -3.86 -11.47
CA ILE A 75 0.06 -3.85 -10.82
C ILE A 75 0.98 -2.81 -11.46
N LYS A 76 0.90 -2.60 -12.77
CA LYS A 76 1.74 -1.60 -13.45
C LYS A 76 1.40 -0.18 -13.01
N ASP A 77 0.14 0.12 -12.75
CA ASP A 77 -0.24 1.45 -12.27
C ASP A 77 0.17 1.64 -10.81
N LEU A 78 0.05 0.60 -9.99
CA LEU A 78 0.57 0.61 -8.64
C LEU A 78 2.09 0.78 -8.60
N THR A 79 2.83 0.11 -9.46
CA THR A 79 4.30 0.23 -9.49
C THR A 79 4.78 1.63 -9.89
N LYS A 80 4.04 2.34 -10.74
CA LYS A 80 4.35 3.75 -11.06
C LYS A 80 4.28 4.65 -9.83
N ILE A 81 3.40 4.32 -8.90
CA ILE A 81 3.17 5.07 -7.67
C ILE A 81 4.15 4.65 -6.58
N THR A 82 4.37 3.36 -6.43
CA THR A 82 5.34 2.85 -5.46
C THR A 82 6.75 3.34 -5.76
N ASN A 83 7.07 3.68 -7.01
CA ASN A 83 8.32 4.34 -7.41
C ASN A 83 8.56 5.68 -6.66
N ILE A 84 7.53 6.29 -6.10
CA ILE A 84 7.64 7.55 -5.34
C ILE A 84 7.93 7.27 -3.86
N PHE A 85 7.39 6.18 -3.34
CA PHE A 85 7.41 5.87 -1.90
C PHE A 85 8.35 4.73 -1.51
N LEU A 86 8.57 3.77 -2.41
CA LEU A 86 9.43 2.62 -2.13
C LEU A 86 10.89 2.85 -2.57
N PRO A 87 11.85 2.24 -1.87
CA PRO A 87 13.25 2.24 -2.30
C PRO A 87 13.42 1.72 -3.73
N LYS A 88 14.31 2.33 -4.50
CA LYS A 88 14.56 1.99 -5.92
C LYS A 88 14.86 0.50 -6.16
N ILE A 89 15.45 -0.17 -5.18
CA ILE A 89 15.77 -1.60 -5.24
C ILE A 89 14.49 -2.44 -5.30
N ILE A 90 13.53 -2.17 -4.42
CA ILE A 90 12.24 -2.89 -4.36
C ILE A 90 11.45 -2.66 -5.64
N ASN A 91 11.39 -1.42 -6.11
CA ASN A 91 10.71 -1.07 -7.36
C ASN A 91 11.28 -1.80 -8.57
N LYS A 92 12.61 -1.88 -8.67
CA LYS A 92 13.28 -2.60 -9.76
C LYS A 92 12.95 -4.10 -9.73
N GLN A 93 12.86 -4.70 -8.55
CA GLN A 93 12.50 -6.11 -8.40
C GLN A 93 11.04 -6.36 -8.77
N VAL A 94 10.10 -5.55 -8.25
CA VAL A 94 8.67 -5.69 -8.57
C VAL A 94 8.42 -5.54 -10.06
N ASN A 95 8.98 -4.51 -10.70
CA ASN A 95 8.84 -4.28 -12.15
C ASN A 95 9.48 -5.38 -13.01
N LYS A 96 10.54 -6.03 -12.52
CA LYS A 96 11.22 -7.13 -13.22
C LYS A 96 10.42 -8.43 -13.12
N ILE A 97 9.74 -8.66 -12.01
CA ILE A 97 9.04 -9.90 -11.72
C ILE A 97 7.62 -9.87 -12.29
N PHE A 98 6.87 -8.80 -12.06
CA PHE A 98 5.46 -8.72 -12.45
C PHE A 98 5.28 -7.97 -13.77
N HIS A 99 4.82 -8.69 -14.80
CA HIS A 99 4.54 -8.09 -16.11
C HIS A 99 3.07 -7.74 -16.31
N LYS A 100 2.18 -8.43 -15.63
CA LYS A 100 0.73 -8.27 -15.72
C LYS A 100 0.09 -8.76 -14.44
N GLY A 101 -1.08 -8.26 -14.13
CA GLY A 101 -1.89 -8.74 -13.01
C GLY A 101 -2.60 -7.60 -12.31
N ASN A 102 -3.47 -7.99 -11.39
CA ASN A 102 -4.17 -7.06 -10.52
C ASN A 102 -3.78 -7.32 -9.07
N LEU A 103 -3.71 -6.27 -8.30
CA LEU A 103 -3.44 -6.31 -6.88
C LEU A 103 -4.57 -5.61 -6.13
N GLU A 104 -5.07 -6.26 -5.09
CA GLU A 104 -5.93 -5.69 -4.06
C GLU A 104 -5.29 -5.94 -2.70
N GLY A 105 -5.47 -5.04 -1.74
CA GLY A 105 -4.86 -5.25 -0.43
C GLY A 105 -4.96 -4.06 0.50
N GLU A 106 -4.36 -4.24 1.66
CA GLU A 106 -4.34 -3.26 2.73
C GLU A 106 -2.91 -3.07 3.25
N PHE A 107 -2.53 -1.81 3.45
CA PHE A 107 -1.31 -1.39 4.14
C PHE A 107 -1.67 -0.80 5.49
N ILE A 108 -0.90 -1.17 6.50
CA ILE A 108 -0.86 -0.52 7.80
C ILE A 108 0.50 0.15 7.91
N ILE A 109 0.50 1.47 8.05
CA ILE A 109 1.70 2.29 8.05
C ILE A 109 1.74 3.05 9.37
N PRO A 110 2.53 2.62 10.36
CA PRO A 110 2.78 3.38 11.57
C PRO A 110 3.71 4.57 11.30
N PHE A 111 3.61 5.61 12.09
CA PHE A 111 4.47 6.78 12.03
C PHE A 111 5.08 7.06 13.40
N GLU A 112 6.35 7.36 13.39
CA GLU A 112 7.11 7.82 14.55
C GLU A 112 6.75 9.28 14.87
N SER A 113 7.16 9.73 16.06
CA SER A 113 6.90 11.11 16.52
C SER A 113 7.54 12.20 15.64
N ASP A 114 8.57 11.87 14.90
CA ASP A 114 9.26 12.75 13.95
C ASP A 114 8.62 12.74 12.54
N GLY A 115 7.54 11.94 12.35
CA GLY A 115 6.82 11.79 11.09
C GLY A 115 7.43 10.81 10.11
N ASN A 116 8.49 10.11 10.49
CA ASN A 116 9.03 9.00 9.70
C ASN A 116 8.16 7.76 9.80
N ILE A 117 8.22 6.89 8.78
CA ILE A 117 7.52 5.60 8.81
C ILE A 117 8.16 4.72 9.89
N GLY A 118 7.32 4.24 10.81
CA GLY A 118 7.72 3.33 11.86
C GLY A 118 8.07 1.93 11.33
N LYS A 119 8.64 1.11 12.17
CA LYS A 119 9.16 -0.20 11.77
C LYS A 119 8.08 -1.26 11.61
N ASP A 120 6.97 -1.15 12.36
CA ASP A 120 5.93 -2.20 12.43
C ASP A 120 4.87 -2.01 11.32
N TYR A 121 5.32 -1.81 10.07
CA TYR A 121 4.40 -1.71 8.94
C TYR A 121 3.98 -3.10 8.47
N GLY A 122 2.76 -3.20 7.98
CA GLY A 122 2.19 -4.45 7.48
C GLY A 122 1.53 -4.29 6.11
N PHE A 123 1.50 -5.38 5.39
CA PHE A 123 0.79 -5.50 4.12
C PHE A 123 0.09 -6.84 4.04
N SER A 124 -1.18 -6.83 3.66
CA SER A 124 -1.88 -8.03 3.23
C SER A 124 -2.55 -7.78 1.88
N GLY A 125 -2.45 -8.72 0.97
CA GLY A 125 -3.00 -8.53 -0.36
C GLY A 125 -3.16 -9.81 -1.15
N LYS A 126 -3.89 -9.67 -2.25
CA LYS A 126 -4.13 -10.73 -3.22
C LYS A 126 -3.74 -10.24 -4.60
N VAL A 127 -2.86 -10.97 -5.21
CA VAL A 127 -2.51 -10.81 -6.62
C VAL A 127 -3.37 -11.78 -7.43
N SER A 128 -3.96 -11.32 -8.52
CA SER A 128 -4.78 -12.14 -9.41
C SER A 128 -4.43 -11.91 -10.88
N ASP A 129 -4.58 -12.96 -11.68
CA ASP A 129 -4.30 -12.97 -13.13
C ASP A 129 -2.88 -12.46 -13.47
N ALA A 130 -1.92 -12.71 -12.57
CA ALA A 130 -0.56 -12.25 -12.77
C ALA A 130 0.23 -13.12 -13.74
N SER A 131 1.18 -12.48 -14.39
CA SER A 131 2.25 -13.16 -15.12
C SER A 131 3.58 -12.73 -14.53
N ILE A 132 4.36 -13.70 -14.07
CA ILE A 132 5.68 -13.51 -13.49
C ILE A 132 6.72 -14.24 -14.32
N ASN A 133 7.85 -13.58 -14.61
CA ASN A 133 9.02 -14.21 -15.17
C ASN A 133 10.00 -14.51 -14.05
N LEU A 134 10.21 -15.78 -13.75
CA LEU A 134 11.23 -16.22 -12.78
C LEU A 134 12.63 -16.19 -13.43
N THR A 135 12.71 -16.64 -14.68
CA THR A 135 13.90 -16.56 -15.52
C THR A 135 13.51 -16.10 -16.91
N LYS A 136 14.47 -15.99 -17.85
CA LYS A 136 14.19 -15.71 -19.27
C LYS A 136 13.35 -16.79 -19.95
N GLU A 137 13.47 -18.04 -19.47
CA GLU A 137 12.84 -19.22 -20.06
C GLU A 137 11.66 -19.75 -19.24
N PHE A 138 11.46 -19.21 -18.03
CA PHE A 138 10.50 -19.75 -17.08
C PHE A 138 9.54 -18.67 -16.59
N SER A 139 8.29 -18.79 -17.00
CA SER A 139 7.22 -17.88 -16.59
C SER A 139 6.04 -18.64 -15.96
N ILE A 140 5.39 -18.00 -15.01
CA ILE A 140 4.12 -18.46 -14.45
C ILE A 140 3.03 -17.53 -14.96
N LYS A 141 1.99 -18.10 -15.55
CA LYS A 141 0.82 -17.36 -16.05
C LYS A 141 -0.41 -17.63 -15.22
N LYS A 142 -1.39 -16.72 -15.28
CA LYS A 142 -2.66 -16.81 -14.54
C LYS A 142 -2.46 -17.06 -13.04
N LEU A 143 -1.38 -16.51 -12.48
CA LEU A 143 -1.06 -16.66 -11.07
C LEU A 143 -2.07 -15.92 -10.20
N THR A 144 -2.60 -16.62 -9.20
CA THR A 144 -3.34 -16.04 -8.09
C THR A 144 -2.64 -16.41 -6.81
N THR A 145 -2.25 -15.40 -6.02
CA THR A 145 -1.52 -15.58 -4.77
C THR A 145 -1.99 -14.59 -3.72
N GLU A 146 -1.95 -15.01 -2.47
CA GLU A 146 -2.11 -14.16 -1.31
C GLU A 146 -0.74 -13.86 -0.72
N ILE A 147 -0.51 -12.62 -0.36
CA ILE A 147 0.75 -12.13 0.19
C ILE A 147 0.44 -11.46 1.53
N ASN A 148 1.09 -11.90 2.58
CA ASN A 148 1.08 -11.23 3.87
C ASN A 148 2.51 -10.89 4.24
N HIS A 149 2.74 -9.65 4.60
CA HIS A 149 4.00 -9.17 5.12
C HIS A 149 3.74 -8.47 6.44
N VAL A 150 4.47 -8.88 7.44
CA VAL A 150 4.49 -8.24 8.75
C VAL A 150 5.94 -7.98 9.12
N ARG A 151 6.21 -6.79 9.58
CA ARG A 151 7.49 -6.45 10.17
C ARG A 151 7.30 -6.23 11.66
N ASP A 152 8.10 -6.90 12.44
CA ASP A 152 8.13 -6.76 13.90
C ASP A 152 9.57 -6.57 14.40
N VAL A 153 9.76 -6.66 15.72
CA VAL A 153 11.08 -6.53 16.36
C VAL A 153 12.06 -7.64 15.96
N ASP A 154 11.55 -8.80 15.54
CA ASP A 154 12.36 -9.96 15.15
C ASP A 154 12.73 -9.95 13.66
N GLY A 155 12.08 -9.09 12.85
CA GLY A 155 12.37 -8.89 11.44
C GLY A 155 11.17 -8.90 10.52
N ASP A 156 11.43 -9.13 9.23
CA ASP A 156 10.42 -9.17 8.19
C ASP A 156 9.93 -10.61 7.96
N GLU A 157 8.64 -10.87 8.12
CA GLU A 157 8.01 -12.14 7.77
C GLU A 157 7.16 -11.97 6.49
N PHE A 158 7.47 -12.79 5.48
CA PHE A 158 6.69 -12.87 4.24
C PHE A 158 6.01 -14.23 4.13
N ARG A 159 4.68 -14.23 4.06
CA ARG A 159 3.88 -15.44 3.77
C ARG A 159 3.24 -15.29 2.40
N ILE A 160 3.57 -16.19 1.49
CA ILE A 160 3.05 -16.22 0.13
C ILE A 160 2.33 -17.54 -0.09
N ALA A 161 1.02 -17.47 -0.30
CA ALA A 161 0.18 -18.64 -0.57
C ALA A 161 -0.26 -18.63 -2.03
N ILE A 162 0.28 -19.53 -2.83
CA ILE A 162 -0.13 -19.70 -4.23
C ILE A 162 -1.44 -20.50 -4.26
N LYS A 163 -2.49 -19.91 -4.79
CA LYS A 163 -3.82 -20.52 -4.92
C LYS A 163 -4.04 -21.14 -6.31
N LYS A 164 -3.45 -20.52 -7.34
CA LYS A 164 -3.60 -20.94 -8.74
C LYS A 164 -2.44 -20.41 -9.58
N GLY A 165 -2.02 -21.17 -10.57
CA GLY A 165 -1.02 -20.74 -11.55
C GLY A 165 -0.75 -21.87 -12.55
N SER A 166 -0.37 -21.52 -13.77
CA SER A 166 0.12 -22.46 -14.78
C SER A 166 1.59 -22.15 -15.10
N ILE A 167 2.41 -23.20 -15.09
CA ILE A 167 3.86 -23.09 -15.26
C ILE A 167 4.26 -23.29 -16.72
N PHE A 168 3.50 -24.09 -17.45
CA PHE A 168 3.68 -24.29 -18.88
C PHE A 168 2.33 -24.12 -19.57
N ASP A 169 2.30 -23.36 -20.67
CA ASP A 169 1.23 -23.48 -21.64
C ASP A 169 1.51 -24.79 -22.44
N LEU A 170 1.12 -25.90 -21.87
CA LEU A 170 0.94 -27.11 -22.66
C LEU A 170 -0.39 -26.92 -23.40
N GLU A 171 -0.31 -26.54 -24.68
CA GLU A 171 -1.40 -26.70 -25.62
C GLU A 171 -1.64 -28.18 -25.91
#